data_da4d441c8e8e65c3915cf537abc5ab9d
#
_entry.id   da4d441c8e8e65c3915cf537abc5ab9d
#
_cell.length_a   1.000
_cell.length_b   1.000
_cell.length_c   1.000
_cell.angle_alpha   90.00
_cell.angle_beta   90.00
_cell.angle_gamma   90.00
#
_symmetry.space_group_name_H-M   'P 1'
#
loop_
_entity.id
_entity.type
_entity.pdbx_description
1 polymer ?
#
loop_
_entity_poly.entity_id
_entity_poly.type
_entity_poly.pdbx_seq_one_letter_code
_entity_poly.pdbx_strand_id
1 'polypeptide(L)'
;MNKIFGKIDFLNLLPLHIYLKKRPLPSGLKKACEYKKGVPSKLNKELYYHRVGAAVISSVESRHKRYKTLDIGICANKKVKSVIVQKNTPDEKDNASATSNMLAQILGARGKVIIGDKALKAYLQDESRYIDLCELWDERYRLPFVFARFCLVENKKFFQKFFEPFLRQKIFIPRYILDFYANSRQISPTQIKSYLNLIYYKMSFKEKKALKIFLNKAQIHLKRSKE
;
A
#
# COMPACT_ATOMS: atom_id res chain seq x y z
N MET A 1 -24.37 -10.96 0.57
CA MET A 1 -23.53 -9.75 0.73
C MET A 1 -22.07 -10.14 0.91
N ASN A 2 -21.19 -9.70 0.00
CA ASN A 2 -19.77 -10.10 0.01
C ASN A 2 -18.98 -9.28 1.03
N LYS A 3 -18.53 -9.91 2.13
CA LYS A 3 -17.69 -9.30 3.18
C LYS A 3 -16.22 -9.76 3.08
N ILE A 4 -15.85 -10.43 2.00
CA ILE A 4 -14.49 -10.95 1.82
C ILE A 4 -13.54 -9.78 1.60
N PHE A 5 -12.42 -9.80 2.33
CA PHE A 5 -11.34 -8.85 2.20
C PHE A 5 -10.19 -9.45 1.41
N GLY A 6 -9.75 -8.75 0.36
CA GLY A 6 -8.58 -9.14 -0.42
C GLY A 6 -7.27 -8.74 0.27
N LYS A 7 -6.36 -9.69 0.46
CA LYS A 7 -5.12 -9.54 1.24
C LYS A 7 -3.88 -9.39 0.35
N ILE A 8 -3.11 -8.32 0.54
CA ILE A 8 -1.77 -8.17 -0.03
C ILE A 8 -0.74 -8.70 0.98
N ASP A 9 0.17 -9.57 0.55
CA ASP A 9 1.17 -10.19 1.43
C ASP A 9 2.50 -9.41 1.43
N PHE A 10 2.43 -8.11 1.69
CA PHE A 10 3.58 -7.25 1.93
C PHE A 10 3.70 -6.88 3.40
N LEU A 11 4.93 -6.66 3.87
CA LEU A 11 5.24 -6.24 5.24
C LEU A 11 4.47 -5.00 5.68
N ASN A 12 4.23 -4.05 4.78
CA ASN A 12 3.46 -2.83 5.08
C ASN A 12 1.99 -3.08 5.47
N LEU A 13 1.44 -4.27 5.26
CA LEU A 13 0.11 -4.67 5.73
C LEU A 13 0.14 -5.71 6.85
N LEU A 14 1.32 -6.09 7.34
CA LEU A 14 1.44 -7.06 8.44
C LEU A 14 0.63 -6.65 9.69
N PRO A 15 0.67 -5.40 10.19
CA PRO A 15 -0.18 -4.98 11.31
C PRO A 15 -1.67 -5.19 11.05
N LEU A 16 -2.15 -4.88 9.83
CA LEU A 16 -3.54 -5.10 9.45
C LEU A 16 -3.91 -6.59 9.44
N HIS A 17 -3.01 -7.44 8.95
CA HIS A 17 -3.23 -8.89 8.93
C HIS A 17 -3.31 -9.48 10.34
N ILE A 18 -2.47 -9.04 11.27
CA ILE A 18 -2.50 -9.44 12.68
C ILE A 18 -3.82 -8.99 13.31
N TYR A 19 -4.23 -7.75 13.05
CA TYR A 19 -5.51 -7.24 13.53
C TYR A 19 -6.68 -8.11 13.05
N LEU A 20 -6.74 -8.44 11.76
CA LEU A 20 -7.76 -9.31 11.19
C LEU A 20 -7.80 -10.71 11.84
N LYS A 21 -6.63 -11.30 12.08
CA LYS A 21 -6.53 -12.62 12.73
C LYS A 21 -7.02 -12.63 14.18
N LYS A 22 -6.76 -11.55 14.92
CA LYS A 22 -7.17 -11.42 16.34
C LYS A 22 -8.66 -11.12 16.52
N ARG A 23 -9.36 -10.66 15.47
CA ARG A 23 -10.79 -10.33 15.57
C ARG A 23 -11.68 -11.57 15.55
N PRO A 24 -12.81 -11.55 16.29
CA PRO A 24 -13.80 -12.62 16.25
C PRO A 24 -14.61 -12.57 14.96
N LEU A 25 -13.97 -12.99 13.86
CA LEU A 25 -14.64 -13.15 12.56
C LEU A 25 -15.14 -14.59 12.42
N PRO A 26 -16.28 -14.82 11.74
CA PRO A 26 -16.71 -16.16 11.36
C PRO A 26 -15.58 -16.90 10.63
N SER A 27 -15.44 -18.20 10.92
CA SER A 27 -14.35 -19.03 10.36
C SER A 27 -14.32 -19.03 8.84
N GLY A 28 -15.48 -19.03 8.18
CA GLY A 28 -15.58 -18.92 6.72
C GLY A 28 -15.03 -17.62 6.18
N LEU A 29 -15.25 -16.48 6.87
CA LEU A 29 -14.72 -15.19 6.46
C LEU A 29 -13.20 -15.12 6.64
N LYS A 30 -12.66 -15.67 7.74
CA LYS A 30 -11.22 -15.78 7.95
C LYS A 30 -10.55 -16.61 6.87
N LYS A 31 -11.08 -17.80 6.55
CA LYS A 31 -10.59 -18.65 5.46
C LYS A 31 -10.63 -17.92 4.12
N ALA A 32 -11.75 -17.28 3.78
CA ALA A 32 -11.89 -16.54 2.53
C ALA A 32 -10.84 -15.41 2.38
N CYS A 33 -10.51 -14.68 3.46
CA CYS A 33 -9.44 -13.68 3.46
C CYS A 33 -8.07 -14.30 3.17
N GLU A 34 -7.78 -15.50 3.65
CA GLU A 34 -6.51 -16.18 3.38
C GLU A 34 -6.43 -16.71 1.94
N TYR A 35 -7.53 -17.16 1.34
CA TYR A 35 -7.57 -17.59 -0.06
C TYR A 35 -7.47 -16.43 -1.06
N LYS A 36 -7.95 -15.26 -0.72
CA LYS A 36 -7.93 -14.07 -1.57
C LYS A 36 -6.66 -13.23 -1.36
N LYS A 37 -5.49 -13.90 -1.46
CA LYS A 37 -4.17 -13.25 -1.44
C LYS A 37 -3.71 -12.90 -2.84
N GLY A 38 -2.96 -11.81 -2.95
CA GLY A 38 -2.35 -11.41 -4.21
C GLY A 38 -1.55 -10.12 -4.13
N VAL A 39 -0.87 -9.82 -5.21
CA VAL A 39 -0.22 -8.52 -5.41
C VAL A 39 -1.28 -7.43 -5.66
N PRO A 40 -0.96 -6.13 -5.48
CA PRO A 40 -1.91 -5.04 -5.65
C PRO A 40 -2.69 -5.09 -6.97
N SER A 41 -2.02 -5.35 -8.10
CA SER A 41 -2.66 -5.42 -9.43
C SER A 41 -3.71 -6.54 -9.54
N LYS A 42 -3.47 -7.69 -8.90
CA LYS A 42 -4.44 -8.80 -8.84
C LYS A 42 -5.68 -8.38 -8.04
N LEU A 43 -5.48 -7.78 -6.87
CA LEU A 43 -6.58 -7.37 -6.00
C LEU A 43 -7.39 -6.22 -6.56
N ASN A 44 -6.78 -5.32 -7.34
CA ASN A 44 -7.51 -4.32 -8.11
C ASN A 44 -8.56 -4.99 -9.03
N LYS A 45 -8.16 -6.05 -9.77
CA LYS A 45 -9.07 -6.82 -10.63
C LYS A 45 -10.13 -7.57 -9.83
N GLU A 46 -9.76 -8.24 -8.72
CA GLU A 46 -10.70 -8.97 -7.87
C GLU A 46 -11.77 -8.04 -7.28
N LEU A 47 -11.41 -6.84 -6.85
CA LEU A 47 -12.36 -5.84 -6.37
C LEU A 47 -13.23 -5.28 -7.52
N TYR A 48 -12.61 -5.03 -8.68
CA TYR A 48 -13.30 -4.52 -9.86
C TYR A 48 -14.42 -5.46 -10.31
N TYR A 49 -14.17 -6.77 -10.29
CA TYR A 49 -15.15 -7.81 -10.69
C TYR A 49 -16.02 -8.30 -9.51
N HIS A 50 -16.04 -7.57 -8.37
CA HIS A 50 -16.83 -7.92 -7.18
C HIS A 50 -16.54 -9.31 -6.60
N ARG A 51 -15.37 -9.90 -6.89
CA ARG A 51 -14.92 -11.18 -6.32
C ARG A 51 -14.49 -11.07 -4.87
N VAL A 52 -14.16 -9.84 -4.44
CA VAL A 52 -13.99 -9.44 -3.04
C VAL A 52 -14.85 -8.21 -2.75
N GLY A 53 -15.34 -8.08 -1.51
CA GLY A 53 -16.18 -6.95 -1.09
C GLY A 53 -15.37 -5.71 -0.72
N ALA A 54 -14.11 -5.90 -0.32
CA ALA A 54 -13.18 -4.83 0.04
C ALA A 54 -11.73 -5.25 -0.18
N ALA A 55 -10.86 -4.29 -0.45
CA ALA A 55 -9.41 -4.49 -0.54
C ALA A 55 -8.68 -3.17 -0.33
N VAL A 56 -7.39 -3.27 0.03
CA VAL A 56 -6.46 -2.15 -0.10
C VAL A 56 -5.94 -2.19 -1.53
N ILE A 57 -6.30 -1.19 -2.33
CA ILE A 57 -5.91 -1.10 -3.75
C ILE A 57 -5.07 0.13 -4.01
N SER A 58 -4.36 0.15 -5.12
CA SER A 58 -3.47 1.25 -5.47
C SER A 58 -4.25 2.58 -5.56
N SER A 59 -3.62 3.69 -5.15
CA SER A 59 -4.28 5.01 -5.10
C SER A 59 -4.80 5.45 -6.47
N VAL A 60 -4.07 5.17 -7.56
CA VAL A 60 -4.52 5.49 -8.93
C VAL A 60 -5.82 4.76 -9.26
N GLU A 61 -5.92 3.47 -8.93
CA GLU A 61 -7.11 2.66 -9.18
C GLU A 61 -8.29 3.06 -8.28
N SER A 62 -8.00 3.54 -7.07
CA SER A 62 -9.03 3.93 -6.09
C SER A 62 -9.92 5.11 -6.53
N ARG A 63 -9.58 5.79 -7.63
CA ARG A 63 -10.33 6.93 -8.19
C ARG A 63 -11.63 6.53 -8.91
N HIS A 64 -11.81 5.25 -9.25
CA HIS A 64 -13.01 4.80 -9.93
C HIS A 64 -14.26 5.06 -9.09
N LYS A 65 -15.28 5.71 -9.67
CA LYS A 65 -16.54 6.09 -9.02
C LYS A 65 -17.31 4.91 -8.42
N ARG A 66 -17.06 3.68 -8.88
CA ARG A 66 -17.70 2.46 -8.36
C ARG A 66 -17.29 2.11 -6.94
N TYR A 67 -16.15 2.61 -6.47
CA TYR A 67 -15.66 2.30 -5.14
C TYR A 67 -16.14 3.30 -4.10
N LYS A 68 -16.65 2.78 -2.98
CA LYS A 68 -16.74 3.52 -1.73
C LYS A 68 -15.39 3.43 -1.02
N THR A 69 -14.97 4.47 -0.33
CA THR A 69 -13.66 4.50 0.33
C THR A 69 -13.83 4.78 1.82
N LEU A 70 -12.88 4.27 2.61
CA LEU A 70 -12.69 4.65 4.00
C LEU A 70 -11.48 5.59 4.11
N ASP A 71 -11.37 6.29 5.23
CA ASP A 71 -10.20 7.11 5.57
C ASP A 71 -9.04 6.24 6.08
N ILE A 72 -8.77 5.18 5.33
CA ILE A 72 -7.75 4.18 5.58
C ILE A 72 -6.93 3.97 4.31
N GLY A 73 -5.61 4.01 4.44
CA GLY A 73 -4.68 3.80 3.34
C GLY A 73 -3.33 3.28 3.84
N ILE A 74 -2.43 3.01 2.93
CA ILE A 74 -1.01 2.81 3.23
C ILE A 74 -0.35 4.16 2.99
N CYS A 75 0.05 4.82 4.07
CA CYS A 75 0.62 6.16 4.05
C CYS A 75 2.04 6.13 4.62
N ALA A 76 2.88 7.00 4.10
CA ALA A 76 4.19 7.29 4.69
C ALA A 76 4.48 8.79 4.60
N ASN A 77 5.32 9.28 5.52
CA ASN A 77 5.81 10.65 5.54
C ASN A 77 7.32 10.64 5.44
N LYS A 78 7.89 11.53 4.63
CA LYS A 78 9.34 11.66 4.34
C LYS A 78 9.90 10.45 3.58
N LYS A 79 10.07 9.28 4.19
CA LYS A 79 10.64 8.06 3.59
C LYS A 79 9.70 6.87 3.68
N VAL A 80 9.78 5.94 2.72
CA VAL A 80 9.03 4.67 2.75
C VAL A 80 9.94 3.45 2.60
N LYS A 81 11.11 3.57 1.98
CA LYS A 81 12.13 2.53 1.75
C LYS A 81 11.68 1.32 0.91
N SER A 82 10.39 1.19 0.64
CA SER A 82 9.78 0.05 -0.08
C SER A 82 9.10 0.43 -1.39
N VAL A 83 9.27 1.67 -1.84
CA VAL A 83 8.85 2.17 -3.16
C VAL A 83 9.96 3.05 -3.68
N ILE A 84 10.79 2.48 -4.53
CA ILE A 84 12.08 3.05 -4.94
C ILE A 84 12.28 2.98 -6.44
N VAL A 85 13.20 3.81 -6.94
CA VAL A 85 13.71 3.72 -8.31
C VAL A 85 15.20 3.43 -8.25
N GLN A 86 15.65 2.40 -8.97
CA GLN A 86 17.07 2.07 -9.09
C GLN A 86 17.74 3.04 -10.07
N LYS A 87 18.76 3.75 -9.58
CA LYS A 87 19.55 4.69 -10.37
C LYS A 87 20.37 3.99 -11.45
N ASN A 88 20.69 4.70 -12.51
CA ASN A 88 21.59 4.23 -13.57
C ASN A 88 21.13 2.91 -14.24
N THR A 89 19.81 2.70 -14.33
CA THR A 89 19.21 1.57 -15.06
C THR A 89 18.20 2.10 -16.08
N PRO A 90 17.89 1.34 -17.14
CA PRO A 90 16.79 1.68 -18.06
C PRO A 90 15.47 1.87 -17.32
N ASP A 91 14.60 2.73 -17.85
CA ASP A 91 13.27 2.96 -17.32
C ASP A 91 12.42 1.68 -17.41
N GLU A 92 12.09 1.08 -16.27
CA GLU A 92 11.29 -0.13 -16.20
C GLU A 92 10.17 0.01 -15.16
N LYS A 93 8.94 -0.31 -15.55
CA LYS A 93 7.77 -0.27 -14.67
C LYS A 93 7.66 -1.53 -13.82
N ASP A 94 7.26 -1.41 -12.57
CA ASP A 94 6.88 -2.54 -11.74
C ASP A 94 5.45 -2.98 -12.07
N ASN A 95 5.25 -4.24 -12.45
CA ASN A 95 3.94 -4.78 -12.86
C ASN A 95 2.92 -4.88 -11.72
N ALA A 96 3.34 -4.75 -10.48
CA ALA A 96 2.46 -4.89 -9.31
C ALA A 96 1.83 -3.56 -8.86
N SER A 97 2.34 -2.38 -9.28
CA SER A 97 1.86 -1.11 -8.76
C SER A 97 1.72 0.01 -9.79
N ALA A 98 0.49 0.27 -10.20
CA ALA A 98 0.17 1.43 -11.03
C ALA A 98 0.49 2.77 -10.32
N THR A 99 0.28 2.87 -9.01
CA THR A 99 0.56 4.09 -8.23
C THR A 99 2.05 4.43 -8.23
N SER A 100 2.92 3.44 -7.99
CA SER A 100 4.37 3.68 -7.90
C SER A 100 4.97 4.08 -9.25
N ASN A 101 4.52 3.44 -10.33
CA ASN A 101 4.93 3.80 -11.69
C ASN A 101 4.49 5.22 -12.04
N MET A 102 3.25 5.57 -11.72
CA MET A 102 2.71 6.93 -11.97
C MET A 102 3.44 7.97 -11.11
N LEU A 103 3.78 7.64 -9.86
CA LEU A 103 4.53 8.51 -8.97
C LEU A 103 5.93 8.80 -9.53
N ALA A 104 6.64 7.77 -9.99
CA ALA A 104 7.96 7.93 -10.63
C ALA A 104 7.87 8.87 -11.85
N GLN A 105 6.87 8.70 -12.71
CA GLN A 105 6.64 9.57 -13.87
C GLN A 105 6.35 11.02 -13.49
N ILE A 106 5.45 11.25 -12.50
CA ILE A 106 5.10 12.60 -12.01
C ILE A 106 6.32 13.31 -11.41
N LEU A 107 7.19 12.56 -10.73
CA LEU A 107 8.39 13.10 -10.09
C LEU A 107 9.59 13.22 -11.05
N GLY A 108 9.51 12.63 -12.25
CA GLY A 108 10.61 12.57 -13.20
C GLY A 108 11.75 11.65 -12.76
N ALA A 109 11.47 10.70 -11.87
CA ALA A 109 12.46 9.72 -11.44
C ALA A 109 12.71 8.68 -12.54
N ARG A 110 13.97 8.56 -12.98
CA ARG A 110 14.40 7.69 -14.07
C ARG A 110 15.06 6.44 -13.53
N GLY A 111 14.77 5.28 -14.15
CA GLY A 111 15.31 3.97 -13.84
C GLY A 111 14.23 2.92 -13.55
N LYS A 112 14.64 1.79 -12.99
CA LYS A 112 13.75 0.67 -12.68
C LYS A 112 12.97 0.91 -11.40
N VAL A 113 11.63 0.94 -11.49
CA VAL A 113 10.73 1.00 -10.33
C VAL A 113 10.68 -0.35 -9.63
N ILE A 114 10.88 -0.37 -8.32
CA ILE A 114 10.82 -1.57 -7.48
C ILE A 114 9.93 -1.29 -6.27
N ILE A 115 9.05 -2.24 -5.91
CA ILE A 115 8.14 -2.08 -4.78
C ILE A 115 8.12 -3.26 -3.81
N GLY A 116 7.59 -3.02 -2.61
CA GLY A 116 7.31 -4.04 -1.60
C GLY A 116 8.56 -4.57 -0.91
N ASP A 117 8.50 -5.83 -0.45
CA ASP A 117 9.55 -6.39 0.40
C ASP A 117 10.90 -6.53 -0.34
N LYS A 118 10.87 -6.79 -1.65
CA LYS A 118 12.08 -6.83 -2.49
C LYS A 118 12.77 -5.46 -2.57
N ALA A 119 11.98 -4.38 -2.67
CA ALA A 119 12.49 -3.02 -2.66
C ALA A 119 13.10 -2.66 -1.30
N LEU A 120 12.40 -2.99 -0.22
CA LEU A 120 12.88 -2.77 1.14
C LEU A 120 14.22 -3.47 1.37
N LYS A 121 14.33 -4.76 0.99
CA LYS A 121 15.58 -5.52 1.11
C LYS A 121 16.72 -4.86 0.34
N ALA A 122 16.48 -4.50 -0.92
CA ALA A 122 17.49 -3.85 -1.78
C ALA A 122 17.94 -2.49 -1.21
N TYR A 123 16.99 -1.68 -0.77
CA TYR A 123 17.28 -0.38 -0.16
C TYR A 123 18.10 -0.50 1.13
N LEU A 124 17.81 -1.49 1.98
CA LEU A 124 18.54 -1.73 3.23
C LEU A 124 19.95 -2.27 3.01
N GLN A 125 20.24 -2.87 1.85
CA GLN A 125 21.58 -3.32 1.49
C GLN A 125 22.47 -2.17 1.03
N ASP A 126 21.95 -1.27 0.20
CA ASP A 126 22.70 -0.10 -0.29
C ASP A 126 21.72 0.99 -0.76
N GLU A 127 21.40 1.93 0.15
CA GLU A 127 20.45 3.01 -0.14
C GLU A 127 20.98 4.00 -1.20
N SER A 128 22.28 4.09 -1.38
CA SER A 128 22.91 5.06 -2.31
C SER A 128 22.51 4.80 -3.77
N ARG A 129 22.16 3.55 -4.10
CA ARG A 129 21.77 3.10 -5.45
C ARG A 129 20.33 3.42 -5.81
N TYR A 130 19.54 3.94 -4.87
CA TYR A 130 18.10 4.10 -5.06
C TYR A 130 17.63 5.52 -4.78
N ILE A 131 16.51 5.86 -5.38
CA ILE A 131 15.70 7.05 -5.07
C ILE A 131 14.47 6.56 -4.32
N ASP A 132 14.24 7.03 -3.09
CA ASP A 132 12.97 6.80 -2.38
C ASP A 132 11.91 7.75 -2.93
N LEU A 133 10.84 7.20 -3.52
CA LEU A 133 9.81 8.03 -4.15
C LEU A 133 8.96 8.81 -3.14
N CYS A 134 8.87 8.36 -1.89
CA CYS A 134 8.20 9.12 -0.83
C CYS A 134 9.02 10.34 -0.40
N GLU A 135 10.34 10.18 -0.29
CA GLU A 135 11.27 11.26 0.04
C GLU A 135 11.24 12.33 -1.06
N LEU A 136 11.36 11.93 -2.33
CA LEU A 136 11.30 12.86 -3.47
C LEU A 136 9.93 13.58 -3.55
N TRP A 137 8.84 12.90 -3.18
CA TRP A 137 7.53 13.53 -3.05
C TRP A 137 7.48 14.56 -1.93
N ASP A 138 8.01 14.22 -0.74
CA ASP A 138 8.04 15.12 0.42
C ASP A 138 8.91 16.36 0.13
N GLU A 139 10.04 16.20 -0.52
CA GLU A 139 10.90 17.33 -0.96
C GLU A 139 10.13 18.32 -1.82
N ARG A 140 9.31 17.82 -2.76
CA ARG A 140 8.57 18.65 -3.72
C ARG A 140 7.28 19.27 -3.16
N TYR A 141 6.54 18.52 -2.33
CA TYR A 141 5.19 18.92 -1.92
C TYR A 141 5.02 19.17 -0.43
N ARG A 142 5.99 18.78 0.41
CA ARG A 142 5.93 18.85 1.89
C ARG A 142 4.68 18.21 2.45
N LEU A 143 4.28 17.09 1.88
CA LEU A 143 3.09 16.33 2.22
C LEU A 143 3.40 14.83 2.28
N PRO A 144 2.71 14.06 3.14
CA PRO A 144 2.80 12.61 3.12
C PRO A 144 2.34 12.04 1.77
N PHE A 145 2.67 10.78 1.50
CA PHE A 145 2.18 10.10 0.31
C PHE A 145 1.25 8.94 0.66
N VAL A 146 0.20 8.74 -0.16
CA VAL A 146 -0.78 7.66 -0.03
C VAL A 146 -0.58 6.68 -1.16
N PHE A 147 0.01 5.53 -0.88
CA PHE A 147 0.34 4.49 -1.87
C PHE A 147 -0.87 3.66 -2.27
N ALA A 148 -1.74 3.38 -1.31
CA ALA A 148 -2.94 2.58 -1.51
C ALA A 148 -4.06 3.05 -0.58
N ARG A 149 -5.32 2.76 -0.97
CA ARG A 149 -6.51 3.10 -0.19
C ARG A 149 -7.35 1.87 0.11
N PHE A 150 -8.04 1.91 1.23
CA PHE A 150 -9.08 0.94 1.53
C PHE A 150 -10.34 1.26 0.72
N CYS A 151 -10.62 0.41 -0.26
CA CYS A 151 -11.77 0.53 -1.15
C CYS A 151 -12.72 -0.64 -0.95
N LEU A 152 -14.00 -0.38 -1.19
CA LEU A 152 -15.05 -1.36 -1.03
C LEU A 152 -16.16 -1.13 -2.07
N VAL A 153 -16.86 -2.19 -2.45
CA VAL A 153 -18.00 -2.13 -3.37
C VAL A 153 -19.31 -2.04 -2.58
N GLU A 154 -19.37 -2.65 -1.40
CA GLU A 154 -20.56 -2.68 -0.55
C GLU A 154 -20.19 -2.70 0.96
N ASN A 155 -21.22 -2.70 1.83
CA ASN A 155 -21.06 -2.84 3.30
C ASN A 155 -20.18 -1.80 3.99
N LYS A 156 -20.20 -0.53 3.54
CA LYS A 156 -19.35 0.54 4.10
C LYS A 156 -19.45 0.65 5.61
N LYS A 157 -20.68 0.64 6.18
CA LYS A 157 -20.89 0.76 7.64
C LYS A 157 -20.21 -0.38 8.41
N PHE A 158 -20.30 -1.62 7.88
CA PHE A 158 -19.64 -2.77 8.49
C PHE A 158 -18.13 -2.60 8.53
N PHE A 159 -17.49 -2.31 7.40
CA PHE A 159 -16.03 -2.15 7.33
C PHE A 159 -15.54 -0.93 8.12
N GLN A 160 -16.30 0.17 8.14
CA GLN A 160 -15.96 1.34 8.94
C GLN A 160 -15.92 0.99 10.44
N LYS A 161 -16.99 0.39 10.97
CA LYS A 161 -17.06 -0.05 12.38
C LYS A 161 -16.00 -1.09 12.70
N PHE A 162 -15.73 -1.99 11.75
CA PHE A 162 -14.76 -3.06 11.93
C PHE A 162 -13.31 -2.55 12.02
N PHE A 163 -12.92 -1.56 11.20
CA PHE A 163 -11.55 -1.05 11.17
C PHE A 163 -11.31 0.19 12.04
N GLU A 164 -12.34 0.81 12.60
CA GLU A 164 -12.17 1.96 13.49
C GLU A 164 -11.22 1.69 14.67
N PRO A 165 -11.31 0.54 15.39
CA PRO A 165 -10.36 0.23 16.46
C PRO A 165 -8.92 -0.01 15.97
N PHE A 166 -8.74 -0.49 14.73
CA PHE A 166 -7.41 -0.65 14.12
C PHE A 166 -6.67 0.70 14.00
N LEU A 167 -7.38 1.77 13.68
CA LEU A 167 -6.80 3.11 13.53
C LEU A 167 -6.46 3.79 14.87
N ARG A 168 -6.98 3.28 15.98
CA ARG A 168 -6.83 3.88 17.32
C ARG A 168 -5.77 3.20 18.17
N GLN A 169 -5.25 2.04 17.76
CA GLN A 169 -4.34 1.23 18.57
C GLN A 169 -3.05 0.88 17.82
N LYS A 170 -1.95 0.79 18.55
CA LYS A 170 -0.71 0.20 18.04
C LYS A 170 -0.87 -1.32 18.04
N ILE A 171 -0.63 -1.94 16.89
CA ILE A 171 -0.73 -3.41 16.77
C ILE A 171 0.58 -4.04 17.21
N PHE A 172 0.51 -4.83 18.28
CA PHE A 172 1.63 -5.64 18.71
C PHE A 172 1.84 -6.82 17.76
N ILE A 173 3.07 -6.96 17.27
CA ILE A 173 3.49 -8.07 16.40
C ILE A 173 4.19 -9.12 17.28
N PRO A 174 3.64 -10.34 17.44
CA PRO A 174 4.27 -11.42 18.18
C PRO A 174 5.65 -11.76 17.61
N ARG A 175 6.59 -12.13 18.47
CA ARG A 175 7.99 -12.41 18.12
C ARG A 175 8.09 -13.49 17.04
N TYR A 176 7.38 -14.61 17.20
CA TYR A 176 7.40 -15.71 16.23
C TYR A 176 6.92 -15.31 14.82
N ILE A 177 5.93 -14.38 14.73
CA ILE A 177 5.48 -13.85 13.44
C ILE A 177 6.57 -12.96 12.82
N LEU A 178 7.19 -12.13 13.65
CA LEU A 178 8.27 -11.26 13.19
C LEU A 178 9.46 -12.06 12.67
N ASP A 179 9.85 -13.11 13.40
CA ASP A 179 10.95 -14.01 13.01
C ASP A 179 10.60 -14.78 11.72
N PHE A 180 9.36 -15.25 11.57
CA PHE A 180 8.88 -15.87 10.32
C PHE A 180 9.03 -14.94 9.10
N TYR A 181 8.60 -13.68 9.24
CA TYR A 181 8.73 -12.71 8.15
C TYR A 181 10.19 -12.31 7.93
N ALA A 182 10.99 -12.19 8.97
CA ALA A 182 12.41 -11.91 8.88
C ALA A 182 13.15 -12.98 8.05
N ASN A 183 12.95 -14.24 8.39
CA ASN A 183 13.56 -15.37 7.67
C ASN A 183 13.08 -15.43 6.23
N SER A 184 11.76 -15.33 5.99
CA SER A 184 11.19 -15.46 4.64
C SER A 184 11.51 -14.29 3.71
N ARG A 185 11.83 -13.10 4.23
CA ARG A 185 12.18 -11.90 3.46
C ARG A 185 13.67 -11.59 3.49
N GLN A 186 14.45 -12.30 4.32
CA GLN A 186 15.88 -12.04 4.55
C GLN A 186 16.13 -10.58 4.98
N ILE A 187 15.31 -10.11 5.93
CA ILE A 187 15.36 -8.78 6.54
C ILE A 187 15.31 -8.98 8.04
N SER A 188 16.21 -8.36 8.81
CA SER A 188 16.25 -8.58 10.25
C SER A 188 14.96 -8.12 10.96
N PRO A 189 14.60 -8.75 12.10
CA PRO A 189 13.42 -8.33 12.88
C PRO A 189 13.45 -6.86 13.30
N THR A 190 14.63 -6.32 13.60
CA THR A 190 14.82 -4.91 13.95
C THR A 190 14.57 -3.99 12.75
N GLN A 191 15.07 -4.35 11.58
CA GLN A 191 14.82 -3.61 10.33
C GLN A 191 13.34 -3.62 9.95
N ILE A 192 12.63 -4.76 10.11
CA ILE A 192 11.19 -4.84 9.88
C ILE A 192 10.44 -3.89 10.83
N LYS A 193 10.77 -3.88 12.13
CA LYS A 193 10.15 -2.96 13.09
C LYS A 193 10.40 -1.50 12.73
N SER A 194 11.63 -1.14 12.39
CA SER A 194 12.00 0.20 11.96
C SER A 194 11.24 0.62 10.70
N TYR A 195 11.12 -0.27 9.72
CA TYR A 195 10.34 -0.04 8.51
C TYR A 195 8.86 0.20 8.82
N LEU A 196 8.24 -0.64 9.67
CA LEU A 196 6.82 -0.52 10.01
C LEU A 196 6.50 0.78 10.76
N ASN A 197 7.46 1.39 11.43
CA ASN A 197 7.30 2.72 12.05
C ASN A 197 7.19 3.86 11.02
N LEU A 198 7.62 3.65 9.77
CA LEU A 198 7.46 4.62 8.68
C LEU A 198 6.05 4.58 8.08
N ILE A 199 5.31 3.49 8.32
CA ILE A 199 3.99 3.23 7.72
C ILE A 199 2.88 3.53 8.72
N TYR A 200 1.85 4.23 8.25
CA TYR A 200 0.63 4.43 9.02
C TYR A 200 -0.59 4.34 8.10
N TYR A 201 -1.78 4.23 8.71
CA TYR A 201 -2.98 3.83 7.96
C TYR A 201 -4.10 4.87 7.99
N LYS A 202 -4.10 5.78 8.96
CA LYS A 202 -5.14 6.81 9.10
C LYS A 202 -4.91 7.91 8.06
N MET A 203 -5.93 8.19 7.27
CA MET A 203 -5.93 9.31 6.33
C MET A 203 -6.65 10.51 6.95
N SER A 204 -5.89 11.53 7.33
CA SER A 204 -6.36 12.81 7.83
C SER A 204 -6.40 13.85 6.70
N PHE A 205 -6.48 15.11 7.04
CA PHE A 205 -6.53 16.20 6.06
C PHE A 205 -5.30 16.24 5.12
N LYS A 206 -4.08 16.06 5.68
CA LYS A 206 -2.83 16.12 4.89
C LYS A 206 -2.77 15.00 3.86
N GLU A 207 -3.10 13.77 4.23
CA GLU A 207 -3.13 12.60 3.33
C GLU A 207 -4.17 12.76 2.23
N LYS A 208 -5.36 13.27 2.58
CA LYS A 208 -6.43 13.55 1.59
C LYS A 208 -6.02 14.66 0.61
N LYS A 209 -5.36 15.72 1.10
CA LYS A 209 -4.80 16.79 0.26
C LYS A 209 -3.72 16.24 -0.69
N ALA A 210 -2.77 15.48 -0.16
CA ALA A 210 -1.70 14.85 -0.95
C ALA A 210 -2.27 13.92 -2.03
N LEU A 211 -3.23 13.06 -1.66
CA LEU A 211 -3.90 12.18 -2.60
C LEU A 211 -4.62 12.94 -3.72
N LYS A 212 -5.31 14.03 -3.40
CA LYS A 212 -5.99 14.87 -4.40
C LYS A 212 -4.99 15.45 -5.39
N ILE A 213 -3.87 16.00 -4.92
CA ILE A 213 -2.80 16.53 -5.77
C ILE A 213 -2.24 15.44 -6.68
N PHE A 214 -1.91 14.28 -6.11
CA PHE A 214 -1.38 13.14 -6.86
C PHE A 214 -2.36 12.67 -7.96
N LEU A 215 -3.63 12.46 -7.63
CA LEU A 215 -4.63 11.99 -8.59
C LEU A 215 -4.89 12.99 -9.73
N ASN A 216 -4.89 14.28 -9.43
CA ASN A 216 -5.01 15.32 -10.47
C ASN A 216 -3.83 15.26 -11.44
N LYS A 217 -2.58 15.17 -10.92
CA LYS A 217 -1.40 15.03 -11.78
C LYS A 217 -1.40 13.73 -12.58
N ALA A 218 -1.80 12.61 -11.97
CA ALA A 218 -1.95 11.34 -12.66
C ALA A 218 -2.96 11.42 -13.81
N GLN A 219 -4.06 12.15 -13.63
CA GLN A 219 -5.04 12.35 -14.70
C GLN A 219 -4.47 13.13 -15.89
N ILE A 220 -3.67 14.17 -15.64
CA ILE A 220 -2.99 14.95 -16.67
C ILE A 220 -2.01 14.06 -17.46
N HIS A 221 -1.17 13.28 -16.77
CA HIS A 221 -0.24 12.37 -17.42
C HIS A 221 -0.95 11.31 -18.28
N LEU A 222 -2.08 10.77 -17.82
CA LEU A 222 -2.85 9.78 -18.58
C LEU A 222 -3.55 10.35 -19.82
N LYS A 223 -3.90 11.64 -19.82
CA LYS A 223 -4.43 12.32 -21.01
C LYS A 223 -3.34 12.51 -22.06
N ARG A 224 -2.18 13.06 -21.67
CA ARG A 224 -1.02 13.28 -22.55
C ARG A 224 -0.46 12.01 -23.19
N SER A 225 -0.61 10.86 -22.55
CA SER A 225 -0.16 9.58 -23.11
C SER A 225 -1.14 8.96 -24.12
N LYS A 226 -2.27 9.61 -24.38
CA LYS A 226 -3.29 9.17 -25.34
C LYS A 226 -3.35 10.07 -26.58
N GLU A 227 -2.70 11.22 -26.51
CA GLU A 227 -2.40 12.13 -27.62
C GLU A 227 -1.08 11.71 -28.28
#